data_bd6bba4f1e7dc589b61ad51ffa22966f
#
_entry.id   bd6bba4f1e7dc589b61ad51ffa22966f
#
_cell.length_a   1.000
_cell.length_b   1.000
_cell.length_c   1.000
_cell.angle_alpha   90.00
_cell.angle_beta   90.00
_cell.angle_gamma   90.00
#
_symmetry.space_group_name_H-M   'P 1'
#
loop_
_entity.id
_entity.type
_entity.pdbx_description
1 polymer ?
#
loop_
_entity_poly.entity_id
_entity_poly.type
_entity_poly.pdbx_seq_one_letter_code
_entity_poly.pdbx_strand_id
1 'polypeptide(L)'
;MPSRKNTKKVLADELRSLMQIYPFEQITVTQLCESCGVNRKSFYYHYKDKYDVINQIFDNEMMNSSLSSRNLSGWIYLRCLCEYFYENREFYRKALEINGQNSFAEHFQESIFERISESNRFEYGEDDLSEFQLYFFTDAIVMSIQRWLCSKTPMKPDVFISQIKKCLQTIAAAAPDW
;
A
#
# COMPACT_ATOMS: atom_id res chain seq x y z
N MET A 1 9.21 31.23 2.12
CA MET A 1 8.54 30.10 2.78
C MET A 1 7.83 29.27 1.71
N PRO A 2 8.01 27.97 1.62
CA PRO A 2 7.30 27.15 0.65
C PRO A 2 5.79 27.22 0.89
N SER A 3 5.00 27.18 -0.19
CA SER A 3 3.55 27.13 -0.09
C SER A 3 3.11 25.84 0.62
N ARG A 4 1.90 25.80 1.26
CA ARG A 4 1.39 24.63 2.01
C ARG A 4 1.46 23.30 1.24
N LYS A 5 1.19 23.33 -0.07
CA LYS A 5 1.26 22.15 -0.95
C LYS A 5 2.70 21.66 -1.16
N ASN A 6 3.67 22.59 -1.09
CA ASN A 6 5.09 22.29 -1.23
C ASN A 6 5.65 21.63 0.04
N THR A 7 5.23 22.05 1.24
CA THR A 7 5.73 21.50 2.51
C THR A 7 5.42 20.01 2.67
N LYS A 8 4.19 19.58 2.34
CA LYS A 8 3.80 18.16 2.36
C LYS A 8 4.70 17.32 1.46
N LYS A 9 4.86 17.76 0.22
CA LYS A 9 5.68 17.07 -0.76
C LYS A 9 7.15 17.00 -0.34
N VAL A 10 7.71 18.11 0.12
CA VAL A 10 9.11 18.18 0.56
C VAL A 10 9.38 17.20 1.71
N LEU A 11 8.49 17.13 2.71
CA LEU A 11 8.61 16.18 3.82
C LEU A 11 8.50 14.72 3.36
N ALA A 12 7.59 14.43 2.42
CA ALA A 12 7.42 13.10 1.85
C ALA A 12 8.65 12.65 1.05
N ASP A 13 9.16 13.52 0.17
CA ASP A 13 10.34 13.26 -0.65
C ASP A 13 11.58 13.05 0.22
N GLU A 14 11.74 13.86 1.28
CA GLU A 14 12.85 13.72 2.22
C GLU A 14 12.77 12.44 3.04
N LEU A 15 11.59 12.05 3.52
CA LEU A 15 11.44 10.77 4.22
C LEU A 15 11.84 9.59 3.33
N ARG A 16 11.46 9.60 2.05
CA ARG A 16 11.91 8.59 1.07
C ARG A 16 13.43 8.54 0.96
N SER A 17 14.07 9.70 0.91
CA SER A 17 15.53 9.82 0.80
C SER A 17 16.21 9.30 2.06
N LEU A 18 15.73 9.68 3.23
CA LEU A 18 16.25 9.22 4.52
C LEU A 18 16.08 7.70 4.69
N MET A 19 14.97 7.15 4.27
CA MET A 19 14.73 5.70 4.30
C MET A 19 15.66 4.91 3.38
N GLN A 20 16.29 5.52 2.38
CA GLN A 20 17.32 4.84 1.59
C GLN A 20 18.60 4.61 2.39
N ILE A 21 18.91 5.53 3.31
CA ILE A 21 20.18 5.58 4.06
C ILE A 21 20.05 4.97 5.45
N TYR A 22 18.94 5.23 6.13
CA TYR A 22 18.71 4.87 7.52
C TYR A 22 17.55 3.87 7.68
N PRO A 23 17.60 2.96 8.67
CA PRO A 23 16.44 2.23 9.15
C PRO A 23 15.36 3.23 9.60
N PHE A 24 14.10 2.92 9.29
CA PHE A 24 12.98 3.83 9.60
C PHE A 24 12.90 4.17 11.10
N GLU A 25 13.19 3.22 11.98
CA GLU A 25 13.15 3.40 13.44
C GLU A 25 14.10 4.51 13.91
N GLN A 26 15.24 4.66 13.24
CA GLN A 26 16.26 5.67 13.56
C GLN A 26 15.90 7.07 13.04
N ILE A 27 14.99 7.16 12.07
CA ILE A 27 14.57 8.45 11.53
C ILE A 27 13.63 9.13 12.53
N THR A 28 14.00 10.34 12.95
CA THR A 28 13.18 11.16 13.86
C THR A 28 12.46 12.28 13.10
N VAL A 29 11.31 12.73 13.65
CA VAL A 29 10.60 13.91 13.11
C VAL A 29 11.50 15.16 13.14
N THR A 30 12.37 15.28 14.14
CA THR A 30 13.32 16.39 14.24
C THR A 30 14.30 16.37 13.07
N GLN A 31 14.95 15.23 12.84
CA GLN A 31 15.88 15.06 11.72
C GLN A 31 15.20 15.36 10.38
N LEU A 32 13.99 14.80 10.15
CA LEU A 32 13.22 15.03 8.94
C LEU A 32 12.90 16.53 8.73
N CYS A 33 12.52 17.23 9.79
CA CYS A 33 12.24 18.66 9.74
C CYS A 33 13.50 19.51 9.44
N GLU A 34 14.60 19.20 10.10
CA GLU A 34 15.88 19.89 9.94
C GLU A 34 16.41 19.75 8.51
N SER A 35 16.38 18.52 7.95
CA SER A 35 16.81 18.26 6.58
C SER A 35 16.00 19.05 5.53
N CYS A 36 14.73 19.31 5.80
CA CYS A 36 13.85 20.06 4.90
C CYS A 36 13.82 21.57 5.16
N GLY A 37 14.45 22.06 6.22
CA GLY A 37 14.28 23.45 6.67
C GLY A 37 12.82 23.77 7.11
N VAL A 38 12.09 22.78 7.60
CA VAL A 38 10.70 22.89 8.06
C VAL A 38 10.66 22.81 9.58
N ASN A 39 9.91 23.68 10.24
CA ASN A 39 9.74 23.58 11.68
C ASN A 39 8.76 22.45 12.09
N ARG A 40 8.93 21.91 13.31
CA ARG A 40 8.10 20.82 13.83
C ARG A 40 6.59 21.16 13.89
N LYS A 41 6.23 22.43 14.13
CA LYS A 41 4.83 22.86 14.14
C LYS A 41 4.20 22.69 12.75
N SER A 42 4.96 23.02 11.69
CA SER A 42 4.51 22.79 10.32
C SER A 42 4.40 21.31 9.98
N PHE A 43 5.30 20.47 10.50
CA PHE A 43 5.17 19.02 10.36
C PHE A 43 3.84 18.52 10.96
N TYR A 44 3.60 18.80 12.24
CA TYR A 44 2.39 18.34 12.94
C TYR A 44 1.08 18.99 12.44
N TYR A 45 1.18 20.04 11.67
CA TYR A 45 0.04 20.58 10.93
C TYR A 45 -0.39 19.65 9.77
N HIS A 46 0.54 18.91 9.18
CA HIS A 46 0.32 18.07 8.00
C HIS A 46 0.23 16.58 8.30
N TYR A 47 0.94 16.11 9.31
CA TYR A 47 1.12 14.70 9.64
C TYR A 47 1.04 14.47 11.14
N LYS A 48 0.43 13.36 11.56
CA LYS A 48 0.35 12.96 12.96
C LYS A 48 1.72 12.53 13.50
N ASP A 49 2.42 11.73 12.72
CA ASP A 49 3.73 11.17 13.00
C ASP A 49 4.46 10.78 11.70
N LYS A 50 5.61 10.14 11.80
CA LYS A 50 6.38 9.69 10.63
C LYS A 50 5.74 8.50 9.90
N TYR A 51 4.89 7.72 10.55
CA TYR A 51 4.13 6.63 9.93
C TYR A 51 3.05 7.20 9.01
N ASP A 52 2.35 8.23 9.49
CA ASP A 52 1.34 8.94 8.70
C ASP A 52 1.93 9.55 7.41
N VAL A 53 3.22 9.92 7.40
CA VAL A 53 3.89 10.38 6.17
C VAL A 53 3.90 9.27 5.11
N ILE A 54 4.27 8.03 5.49
CA ILE A 54 4.31 6.88 4.56
C ILE A 54 2.90 6.57 4.05
N ASN A 55 1.92 6.51 4.95
CA ASN A 55 0.53 6.22 4.62
C ASN A 55 -0.03 7.25 3.63
N GLN A 56 0.22 8.54 3.88
CA GLN A 56 -0.21 9.61 2.97
C GLN A 56 0.58 9.66 1.65
N ILE A 57 1.82 9.18 1.60
CA ILE A 57 2.54 8.98 0.33
C ILE A 57 1.76 7.99 -0.52
N PHE A 58 1.44 6.82 0.03
CA PHE A 58 0.68 5.79 -0.65
C PHE A 58 -0.68 6.30 -1.13
N ASP A 59 -1.47 6.92 -0.23
CA ASP A 59 -2.79 7.45 -0.57
C ASP A 59 -2.74 8.46 -1.72
N ASN A 60 -1.79 9.41 -1.66
CA ASN A 60 -1.63 10.40 -2.71
C ASN A 60 -1.22 9.78 -4.05
N GLU A 61 -0.39 8.76 -4.04
CA GLU A 61 0.03 8.06 -5.25
C GLU A 61 -1.10 7.22 -5.85
N MET A 62 -1.89 6.55 -5.00
CA MET A 62 -3.09 5.84 -5.43
C MET A 62 -4.15 6.78 -5.99
N MET A 63 -4.38 7.94 -5.35
CA MET A 63 -5.33 8.96 -5.82
C MET A 63 -4.90 9.62 -7.14
N ASN A 64 -3.61 9.84 -7.36
CA ASN A 64 -3.09 10.51 -8.56
C ASN A 64 -2.79 9.57 -9.73
N SER A 65 -2.88 8.28 -9.51
CA SER A 65 -2.67 7.24 -10.52
C SER A 65 -3.98 6.88 -11.25
N SER A 66 -3.85 6.12 -12.34
CA SER A 66 -4.99 5.47 -12.99
C SER A 66 -5.78 4.55 -12.06
N LEU A 67 -5.23 4.22 -10.88
CA LEU A 67 -5.84 3.40 -9.84
C LEU A 67 -6.97 4.11 -9.08
N SER A 68 -7.08 5.43 -9.17
CA SER A 68 -8.15 6.22 -8.51
C SER A 68 -9.54 5.98 -9.12
N SER A 69 -9.62 5.35 -10.28
CA SER A 69 -10.91 5.05 -10.90
C SER A 69 -11.64 3.93 -10.14
N ARG A 70 -12.79 4.26 -9.55
CA ARG A 70 -13.67 3.30 -8.87
C ARG A 70 -14.22 2.21 -9.80
N ASN A 71 -14.19 2.43 -11.11
CA ASN A 71 -14.71 1.50 -12.13
C ASN A 71 -13.68 0.50 -12.65
N LEU A 72 -12.48 0.45 -12.08
CA LEU A 72 -11.49 -0.57 -12.45
C LEU A 72 -11.91 -1.92 -11.86
N SER A 73 -11.94 -2.96 -12.69
CA SER A 73 -12.10 -4.32 -12.17
C SER A 73 -10.98 -4.64 -11.17
N GLY A 74 -11.29 -5.44 -10.15
CA GLY A 74 -10.35 -5.80 -9.09
C GLY A 74 -9.01 -6.34 -9.63
N TRP A 75 -9.05 -7.09 -10.75
CA TRP A 75 -7.84 -7.62 -11.40
C TRP A 75 -6.97 -6.57 -12.07
N ILE A 76 -7.58 -5.57 -12.69
CA ILE A 76 -6.83 -4.45 -13.30
C ILE A 76 -6.19 -3.62 -12.19
N TYR A 77 -6.94 -3.32 -11.13
CA TYR A 77 -6.43 -2.62 -9.97
C TYR A 77 -5.22 -3.35 -9.36
N LEU A 78 -5.36 -4.66 -9.08
CA LEU A 78 -4.30 -5.48 -8.49
C LEU A 78 -3.05 -5.50 -9.37
N ARG A 79 -3.20 -5.59 -10.69
CA ARG A 79 -2.08 -5.52 -11.64
C ARG A 79 -1.34 -4.19 -11.53
N CYS A 80 -2.05 -3.08 -11.68
CA CYS A 80 -1.44 -1.75 -11.64
C CYS A 80 -0.78 -1.47 -10.28
N LEU A 81 -1.39 -1.91 -9.19
CA LEU A 81 -0.81 -1.83 -7.85
C LEU A 81 0.51 -2.62 -7.75
N CYS A 82 0.54 -3.86 -8.25
CA CYS A 82 1.76 -4.66 -8.25
C CYS A 82 2.86 -4.09 -9.15
N GLU A 83 2.49 -3.56 -10.32
CA GLU A 83 3.43 -2.85 -11.21
C GLU A 83 4.03 -1.64 -10.49
N TYR A 84 3.20 -0.83 -9.87
CA TYR A 84 3.62 0.34 -9.13
C TYR A 84 4.55 -0.02 -7.94
N PHE A 85 4.18 -1.03 -7.15
CA PHE A 85 5.02 -1.51 -6.05
C PHE A 85 6.35 -2.08 -6.54
N TYR A 86 6.36 -2.77 -7.66
CA TYR A 86 7.58 -3.31 -8.23
C TYR A 86 8.55 -2.22 -8.71
N GLU A 87 8.03 -1.18 -9.35
CA GLU A 87 8.81 -0.01 -9.78
C GLU A 87 9.39 0.77 -8.60
N ASN A 88 8.64 0.86 -7.49
CA ASN A 88 9.01 1.56 -6.27
C ASN A 88 9.45 0.60 -5.13
N ARG A 89 9.91 -0.61 -5.47
CA ARG A 89 10.11 -1.71 -4.53
C ARG A 89 11.03 -1.40 -3.36
N GLU A 90 12.07 -0.61 -3.57
CA GLU A 90 13.04 -0.29 -2.52
C GLU A 90 12.39 0.49 -1.36
N PHE A 91 11.46 1.36 -1.67
CA PHE A 91 10.70 2.09 -0.67
C PHE A 91 9.63 1.22 -0.01
N TYR A 92 8.76 0.58 -0.81
CA TYR A 92 7.63 -0.18 -0.26
C TYR A 92 8.04 -1.45 0.47
N ARG A 93 9.14 -2.10 0.07
CA ARG A 93 9.71 -3.21 0.84
C ARG A 93 10.07 -2.77 2.27
N LYS A 94 10.78 -1.65 2.41
CA LYS A 94 11.14 -1.09 3.72
C LYS A 94 9.90 -0.64 4.49
N ALA A 95 8.92 -0.03 3.81
CA ALA A 95 7.68 0.40 4.44
C ALA A 95 6.86 -0.79 5.00
N LEU A 96 6.79 -1.91 4.27
CA LEU A 96 6.10 -3.12 4.69
C LEU A 96 6.82 -3.90 5.81
N GLU A 97 8.12 -3.69 6.00
CA GLU A 97 8.90 -4.29 7.09
C GLU A 97 8.77 -3.50 8.42
N ILE A 98 8.18 -2.29 8.39
CA ILE A 98 7.97 -1.47 9.59
C ILE A 98 6.88 -2.09 10.47
N ASN A 99 7.23 -2.35 11.74
CA ASN A 99 6.31 -2.87 12.74
C ASN A 99 5.81 -1.75 13.67
N GLY A 100 4.62 -1.94 14.23
CA GLY A 100 4.04 -1.02 15.23
C GLY A 100 2.64 -0.57 14.85
N GLN A 101 1.98 0.12 15.77
CA GLN A 101 0.68 0.73 15.53
C GLN A 101 0.77 1.78 14.42
N ASN A 102 -0.26 1.85 13.58
CA ASN A 102 -0.33 2.72 12.41
C ASN A 102 0.74 2.42 11.35
N SER A 103 1.27 1.19 11.33
CA SER A 103 2.25 0.77 10.34
C SER A 103 1.68 0.85 8.92
N PHE A 104 2.56 0.98 7.93
CA PHE A 104 2.12 0.94 6.54
C PHE A 104 1.45 -0.40 6.18
N ALA A 105 1.86 -1.51 6.79
CA ALA A 105 1.25 -2.81 6.55
C ALA A 105 -0.23 -2.84 7.00
N GLU A 106 -0.56 -2.26 8.16
CA GLU A 106 -1.95 -2.12 8.63
C GLU A 106 -2.76 -1.21 7.70
N HIS A 107 -2.25 -0.03 7.38
CA HIS A 107 -2.90 0.92 6.46
C HIS A 107 -3.14 0.32 5.07
N PHE A 108 -2.16 -0.42 4.55
CA PHE A 108 -2.28 -1.12 3.27
C PHE A 108 -3.36 -2.21 3.31
N GLN A 109 -3.43 -2.99 4.39
CA GLN A 109 -4.47 -3.99 4.60
C GLN A 109 -5.87 -3.38 4.61
N GLU A 110 -6.06 -2.28 5.35
CA GLU A 110 -7.32 -1.52 5.37
C GLU A 110 -7.70 -1.02 3.98
N SER A 111 -6.77 -0.46 3.23
CA SER A 111 -6.99 0.05 1.87
C SER A 111 -7.40 -1.06 0.89
N ILE A 112 -6.81 -2.25 0.99
CA ILE A 112 -7.19 -3.41 0.17
C ILE A 112 -8.56 -3.96 0.58
N PHE A 113 -8.85 -4.02 1.88
CA PHE A 113 -10.16 -4.44 2.38
C PHE A 113 -11.28 -3.54 1.84
N GLU A 114 -11.13 -2.22 1.96
CA GLU A 114 -12.08 -1.25 1.42
C GLU A 114 -12.27 -1.44 -0.09
N ARG A 115 -11.17 -1.65 -0.82
CA ARG A 115 -11.21 -1.84 -2.27
C ARG A 115 -11.92 -3.11 -2.69
N ILE A 116 -11.70 -4.23 -1.99
CA ILE A 116 -12.39 -5.50 -2.25
C ILE A 116 -13.88 -5.34 -1.95
N SER A 117 -14.23 -4.74 -0.80
CA SER A 117 -15.61 -4.46 -0.40
C SER A 117 -16.36 -3.62 -1.44
N GLU A 118 -15.72 -2.53 -1.94
CA GLU A 118 -16.33 -1.71 -2.98
C GLU A 118 -16.51 -2.46 -4.30
N SER A 119 -15.50 -3.20 -4.75
CA SER A 119 -15.56 -3.98 -6.00
C SER A 119 -16.62 -5.06 -5.95
N ASN A 120 -16.80 -5.70 -4.80
CA ASN A 120 -17.79 -6.76 -4.61
C ASN A 120 -19.21 -6.22 -4.83
N ARG A 121 -19.56 -5.08 -4.26
CA ARG A 121 -20.86 -4.44 -4.45
C ARG A 121 -21.18 -4.11 -5.90
N PHE A 122 -20.16 -3.80 -6.71
CA PHE A 122 -20.35 -3.47 -8.13
C PHE A 122 -20.42 -4.71 -9.04
N GLU A 123 -19.67 -5.77 -8.73
CA GLU A 123 -19.55 -6.94 -9.64
C GLU A 123 -20.57 -8.03 -9.34
N TYR A 124 -21.03 -8.20 -8.10
CA TYR A 124 -21.86 -9.34 -7.66
C TYR A 124 -23.25 -8.98 -7.11
N GLY A 125 -23.56 -7.69 -6.91
CA GLY A 125 -24.89 -7.25 -6.46
C GLY A 125 -25.17 -7.54 -4.98
N GLU A 126 -26.42 -7.95 -4.66
CA GLU A 126 -26.87 -8.16 -3.27
C GLU A 126 -26.31 -9.43 -2.60
N ASP A 127 -25.71 -10.35 -3.35
CA ASP A 127 -24.97 -11.51 -2.82
C ASP A 127 -23.56 -11.10 -2.39
N ASP A 128 -23.48 -10.19 -1.43
CA ASP A 128 -22.22 -9.70 -0.91
C ASP A 128 -21.41 -10.82 -0.24
N LEU A 129 -20.08 -10.78 -0.42
CA LEU A 129 -19.17 -11.62 0.37
C LEU A 129 -19.42 -11.39 1.86
N SER A 130 -19.46 -12.45 2.64
CA SER A 130 -19.50 -12.31 4.09
C SER A 130 -18.25 -11.59 4.60
N GLU A 131 -18.34 -11.00 5.79
CA GLU A 131 -17.20 -10.33 6.43
C GLU A 131 -15.98 -11.24 6.55
N PHE A 132 -16.22 -12.54 6.85
CA PHE A 132 -15.15 -13.54 6.89
C PHE A 132 -14.47 -13.72 5.53
N GLN A 133 -15.23 -13.77 4.44
CA GLN A 133 -14.68 -13.92 3.09
C GLN A 133 -13.89 -12.68 2.66
N LEU A 134 -14.37 -11.48 3.03
CA LEU A 134 -13.65 -10.24 2.78
C LEU A 134 -12.28 -10.22 3.47
N TYR A 135 -12.24 -10.58 4.76
CA TYR A 135 -10.95 -10.70 5.48
C TYR A 135 -10.06 -11.79 4.88
N PHE A 136 -10.62 -12.97 4.59
CA PHE A 136 -9.85 -14.06 4.01
C PHE A 136 -9.17 -13.66 2.70
N PHE A 137 -9.87 -13.02 1.77
CA PHE A 137 -9.30 -12.58 0.50
C PHE A 137 -8.32 -11.42 0.70
N THR A 138 -8.64 -10.48 1.59
CA THR A 138 -7.74 -9.37 1.91
C THR A 138 -6.42 -9.87 2.45
N ASP A 139 -6.44 -10.73 3.46
CA ASP A 139 -5.24 -11.28 4.09
C ASP A 139 -4.42 -12.09 3.09
N ALA A 140 -5.07 -12.94 2.28
CA ALA A 140 -4.40 -13.74 1.27
C ALA A 140 -3.67 -12.85 0.24
N ILE A 141 -4.30 -11.78 -0.22
CA ILE A 141 -3.71 -10.87 -1.21
C ILE A 141 -2.59 -10.03 -0.57
N VAL A 142 -2.85 -9.40 0.57
CA VAL A 142 -1.87 -8.53 1.26
C VAL A 142 -0.63 -9.31 1.64
N MET A 143 -0.78 -10.47 2.29
CA MET A 143 0.36 -11.30 2.68
C MET A 143 1.13 -11.86 1.48
N SER A 144 0.44 -12.15 0.37
CA SER A 144 1.10 -12.59 -0.86
C SER A 144 1.92 -11.47 -1.49
N ILE A 145 1.38 -10.25 -1.55
CA ILE A 145 2.09 -9.07 -2.06
C ILE A 145 3.31 -8.76 -1.17
N GLN A 146 3.14 -8.74 0.15
CA GLN A 146 4.23 -8.47 1.08
C GLN A 146 5.36 -9.49 0.93
N ARG A 147 5.04 -10.78 0.93
CA ARG A 147 6.03 -11.85 0.75
C ARG A 147 6.73 -11.77 -0.60
N TRP A 148 5.98 -11.46 -1.66
CA TRP A 148 6.54 -11.29 -2.99
C TRP A 148 7.50 -10.11 -3.06
N LEU A 149 7.08 -8.93 -2.58
CA LEU A 149 7.86 -7.70 -2.68
C LEU A 149 9.11 -7.73 -1.78
N CYS A 150 9.02 -8.36 -0.60
CA CYS A 150 10.12 -8.51 0.35
C CYS A 150 11.08 -9.65 -0.02
N SER A 151 10.79 -10.44 -1.07
CA SER A 151 11.73 -11.47 -1.54
C SER A 151 13.00 -10.84 -2.14
N LYS A 152 14.13 -11.55 -2.07
CA LYS A 152 15.42 -11.06 -2.64
C LYS A 152 15.32 -10.76 -4.14
N THR A 153 14.59 -11.59 -4.87
CA THR A 153 14.43 -11.50 -6.32
C THR A 153 12.94 -11.67 -6.64
N PRO A 154 12.11 -10.61 -6.48
CA PRO A 154 10.71 -10.72 -6.77
C PRO A 154 10.49 -10.98 -8.26
N MET A 155 9.61 -11.93 -8.57
CA MET A 155 9.19 -12.18 -9.95
C MET A 155 8.51 -10.93 -10.54
N LYS A 156 8.45 -10.82 -11.86
CA LYS A 156 7.75 -9.71 -12.51
C LYS A 156 6.26 -9.69 -12.14
N PRO A 157 5.62 -8.51 -12.09
CA PRO A 157 4.22 -8.37 -11.67
C PRO A 157 3.22 -9.24 -12.42
N ASP A 158 3.36 -9.34 -13.75
CA ASP A 158 2.51 -10.17 -14.60
C ASP A 158 2.59 -11.66 -14.25
N VAL A 159 3.80 -12.15 -13.96
CA VAL A 159 4.03 -13.53 -13.50
C VAL A 159 3.40 -13.74 -12.12
N PHE A 160 3.60 -12.80 -11.20
CA PHE A 160 3.01 -12.86 -9.85
C PHE A 160 1.48 -12.92 -9.90
N ILE A 161 0.84 -12.03 -10.65
CA ILE A 161 -0.61 -12.02 -10.86
C ILE A 161 -1.11 -13.33 -11.47
N SER A 162 -0.38 -13.86 -12.45
CA SER A 162 -0.71 -15.16 -13.04
C SER A 162 -0.71 -16.30 -12.02
N GLN A 163 0.24 -16.29 -11.07
CA GLN A 163 0.29 -17.29 -10.00
C GLN A 163 -0.90 -17.14 -9.03
N ILE A 164 -1.27 -15.92 -8.63
CA ILE A 164 -2.46 -15.68 -7.80
C ILE A 164 -3.71 -16.26 -8.50
N LYS A 165 -3.91 -15.96 -9.78
CA LYS A 165 -5.04 -16.49 -10.55
C LYS A 165 -5.08 -18.01 -10.57
N LYS A 166 -3.93 -18.65 -10.79
CA LYS A 166 -3.82 -20.12 -10.76
C LYS A 166 -4.19 -20.70 -9.39
N CYS A 167 -3.73 -20.08 -8.29
CA CYS A 167 -4.09 -20.52 -6.95
C CYS A 167 -5.61 -20.49 -6.74
N LEU A 168 -6.29 -19.41 -7.11
CA LEU A 168 -7.73 -19.30 -6.99
C LEU A 168 -8.48 -20.34 -7.85
N GLN A 169 -8.03 -20.55 -9.09
CA GLN A 169 -8.59 -21.58 -9.99
C GLN A 169 -8.42 -22.98 -9.41
N THR A 170 -7.26 -23.28 -8.81
CA THR A 170 -6.98 -24.58 -8.19
C THR A 170 -7.88 -24.81 -7.00
N ILE A 171 -8.08 -23.79 -6.14
CA ILE A 171 -8.97 -23.88 -4.98
C ILE A 171 -10.41 -24.11 -5.45
N ALA A 172 -10.88 -23.32 -6.43
CA ALA A 172 -12.23 -23.46 -6.97
C ALA A 172 -12.45 -24.85 -7.60
N ALA A 173 -11.46 -25.40 -8.31
CA ALA A 173 -11.56 -26.73 -8.93
C ALA A 173 -11.46 -27.87 -7.90
N ALA A 174 -10.84 -27.65 -6.76
CA ALA A 174 -10.70 -28.66 -5.71
C ALA A 174 -11.86 -28.66 -4.69
N ALA A 175 -12.68 -27.61 -4.67
CA ALA A 175 -13.87 -27.56 -3.82
C ALA A 175 -14.97 -28.42 -4.48
N PRO A 176 -15.37 -29.57 -3.89
CA PRO A 176 -16.50 -30.31 -4.40
C PRO A 176 -17.77 -29.47 -4.21
N ASP A 177 -18.74 -29.61 -5.11
CA ASP A 177 -20.08 -29.08 -4.93
C ASP A 177 -20.66 -29.67 -3.63
N TRP A 178 -20.81 -28.82 -2.60
CA TRP A 178 -21.40 -29.16 -1.32
C TRP A 178 -22.92 -29.07 -1.40
#